data_f8bfe9243522923de5204f9a3d30d12c
#
_entry.id   f8bfe9243522923de5204f9a3d30d12c
#
_cell.length_a   1.000
_cell.length_b   1.000
_cell.length_c   1.000
_cell.angle_alpha   90.00
_cell.angle_beta   90.00
_cell.angle_gamma   90.00
#
_symmetry.space_group_name_H-M   'P 1'
#
loop_
_entity.id
_entity.type
_entity.pdbx_description
1 polymer ?
#
loop_
_entity_poly.entity_id
_entity_poly.type
_entity_poly.pdbx_seq_one_letter_code
_entity_poly.pdbx_strand_id
1 'polypeptide(L)'
;MSRLIIKNIGPIKDVDIKLNKVNVFIGQQSSGKSTIAKIISFCSWLEKKVHNEEMFFGKGKEAFARLQAYHHLQSYFGEDSMICYLGENIAYAYNLPSDKTFPDPGWEYDSIEHLTDKEIFLYPKSKVINPKVIYIPAERNFVSVVPNLQKYAENDDNLMDFLLSWQEARLLLRL
;
A
#
# COMPACT_ATOMS: atom_id res chain seq x y z
N MET A 1 13.26 -2.54 9.42
CA MET A 1 12.30 -3.66 9.57
C MET A 1 10.91 -3.06 9.69
N SER A 2 10.05 -3.30 8.72
CA SER A 2 8.75 -2.62 8.65
C SER A 2 7.70 -3.29 9.55
N ARG A 3 6.71 -2.50 10.01
CA ARG A 3 5.59 -2.98 10.83
C ARG A 3 4.28 -2.40 10.30
N LEU A 4 3.22 -3.18 10.34
CA LEU A 4 1.89 -2.76 9.91
C LEU A 4 0.86 -3.09 11.00
N ILE A 5 0.11 -2.08 11.39
CA ILE A 5 -1.02 -2.18 12.32
C ILE A 5 -2.28 -1.79 11.56
N ILE A 6 -3.30 -2.64 11.62
CA ILE A 6 -4.60 -2.41 10.97
C ILE A 6 -5.70 -2.64 11.99
N LYS A 7 -6.68 -1.75 12.04
CA LYS A 7 -7.88 -1.93 12.88
C LYS A 7 -9.14 -1.61 12.10
N ASN A 8 -10.16 -2.44 12.28
CA ASN A 8 -11.53 -2.26 11.77
C ASN A 8 -11.59 -1.95 10.26
N ILE A 9 -10.89 -2.74 9.43
CA ILE A 9 -10.93 -2.60 7.98
C ILE A 9 -11.49 -3.87 7.35
N GLY A 10 -12.70 -3.79 6.80
CA GLY A 10 -13.40 -4.94 6.25
C GLY A 10 -13.50 -6.08 7.26
N PRO A 11 -13.03 -7.30 6.94
CA PRO A 11 -13.06 -8.43 7.87
C PRO A 11 -11.99 -8.37 8.98
N ILE A 12 -11.06 -7.43 8.91
CA ILE A 12 -9.95 -7.30 9.86
C ILE A 12 -10.42 -6.51 11.07
N LYS A 13 -10.33 -7.09 12.25
CA LYS A 13 -10.63 -6.43 13.53
C LYS A 13 -9.41 -5.73 14.12
N ASP A 14 -8.34 -6.49 14.33
CA ASP A 14 -7.07 -5.99 14.86
C ASP A 14 -5.93 -6.88 14.35
N VAL A 15 -4.94 -6.28 13.73
CA VAL A 15 -3.75 -6.95 13.21
C VAL A 15 -2.54 -6.08 13.50
N ASP A 16 -1.51 -6.67 14.07
CA ASP A 16 -0.21 -6.06 14.30
C ASP A 16 0.87 -7.03 13.85
N ILE A 17 1.54 -6.73 12.75
CA ILE A 17 2.50 -7.62 12.10
C ILE A 17 3.82 -6.92 11.81
N LYS A 18 4.91 -7.65 12.05
CA LYS A 18 6.24 -7.30 11.52
C LYS A 18 6.37 -7.84 10.11
N LEU A 19 6.76 -6.97 9.18
CA LEU A 19 6.95 -7.33 7.78
C LEU A 19 8.40 -7.77 7.55
N ASN A 20 8.56 -8.91 6.92
CA ASN A 20 9.83 -9.49 6.52
C ASN A 20 9.99 -9.40 5.00
N LYS A 21 11.17 -9.84 4.47
CA LYS A 21 11.39 -9.96 3.01
C LYS A 21 10.37 -10.83 2.31
N VAL A 22 9.87 -11.87 3.00
CA VAL A 22 8.79 -12.74 2.53
C VAL A 22 7.78 -12.90 3.64
N ASN A 23 6.51 -12.63 3.34
CA ASN A 23 5.38 -12.79 4.25
C ASN A 23 4.36 -13.73 3.60
N VAL A 24 3.91 -14.72 4.35
CA VAL A 24 2.89 -15.69 3.89
C VAL A 24 1.68 -15.62 4.80
N PHE A 25 0.53 -15.26 4.24
CA PHE A 25 -0.74 -15.18 4.96
C PHE A 25 -1.59 -16.41 4.68
N ILE A 26 -1.85 -17.19 5.71
CA ILE A 26 -2.66 -18.42 5.66
C ILE A 26 -3.91 -18.21 6.52
N GLY A 27 -5.03 -18.74 6.08
CA GLY A 27 -6.28 -18.66 6.84
C GLY A 27 -7.49 -18.96 5.94
N GLN A 28 -8.67 -18.96 6.54
CA GLN A 28 -9.93 -19.23 5.86
C GLN A 28 -10.22 -18.19 4.76
N GLN A 29 -11.10 -18.53 3.83
CA GLN A 29 -11.60 -17.58 2.84
C GLN A 29 -12.27 -16.39 3.56
N SER A 30 -12.19 -15.20 2.97
CA SER A 30 -12.75 -13.95 3.50
C SER A 30 -12.20 -13.49 4.87
N SER A 31 -11.09 -14.05 5.35
CA SER A 31 -10.46 -13.64 6.63
C SER A 31 -9.61 -12.36 6.55
N GLY A 32 -9.58 -11.65 5.42
CA GLY A 32 -8.83 -10.39 5.26
C GLY A 32 -7.41 -10.52 4.72
N LYS A 33 -6.94 -11.72 4.32
CA LYS A 33 -5.60 -11.92 3.77
C LYS A 33 -5.29 -11.00 2.58
N SER A 34 -6.19 -10.93 1.62
CA SER A 34 -6.05 -10.06 0.44
C SER A 34 -6.10 -8.58 0.84
N THR A 35 -6.88 -8.22 1.83
CA THR A 35 -6.95 -6.84 2.36
C THR A 35 -5.62 -6.44 2.98
N ILE A 36 -4.99 -7.30 3.78
CA ILE A 36 -3.65 -7.07 4.33
C ILE A 36 -2.64 -6.86 3.20
N ALA A 37 -2.62 -7.75 2.20
CA ALA A 37 -1.72 -7.66 1.07
C ALA A 37 -1.90 -6.36 0.26
N LYS A 38 -3.13 -5.92 0.05
CA LYS A 38 -3.47 -4.66 -0.61
C LYS A 38 -2.96 -3.45 0.17
N ILE A 39 -3.13 -3.43 1.49
CA ILE A 39 -2.64 -2.34 2.35
C ILE A 39 -1.10 -2.33 2.37
N ILE A 40 -0.42 -3.48 2.43
CA ILE A 40 1.04 -3.57 2.32
C ILE A 40 1.51 -3.00 0.98
N SER A 41 0.87 -3.40 -0.12
CA SER A 41 1.20 -2.91 -1.46
C SER A 41 1.09 -1.38 -1.53
N PHE A 42 0.01 -0.82 -0.98
CA PHE A 42 -0.18 0.62 -0.91
C PHE A 42 0.90 1.32 -0.09
N CYS A 43 1.23 0.83 1.10
CA CYS A 43 2.28 1.41 1.94
C CYS A 43 3.65 1.39 1.25
N SER A 44 3.97 0.29 0.59
CA SER A 44 5.20 0.17 -0.19
C SER A 44 5.21 1.11 -1.42
N TRP A 45 4.05 1.32 -2.04
CA TRP A 45 3.89 2.31 -3.12
C TRP A 45 4.10 3.75 -2.59
N LEU A 46 3.58 4.08 -1.39
CA LEU A 46 3.83 5.36 -0.74
C LEU A 46 5.32 5.59 -0.51
N GLU A 47 6.05 4.60 0.02
CA GLU A 47 7.50 4.69 0.21
C GLU A 47 8.23 5.02 -1.10
N LYS A 48 7.83 4.35 -2.19
CA LYS A 48 8.41 4.61 -3.52
C LYS A 48 8.12 6.02 -4.00
N LYS A 49 6.90 6.52 -3.82
CA LYS A 49 6.50 7.85 -4.26
C LYS A 49 7.22 8.95 -3.51
N VAL A 50 7.36 8.82 -2.21
CA VAL A 50 8.13 9.75 -1.37
C VAL A 50 9.60 9.75 -1.77
N HIS A 51 10.19 8.57 -2.00
CA HIS A 51 11.58 8.46 -2.42
C HIS A 51 11.85 9.19 -3.77
N ASN A 52 10.92 9.10 -4.72
CA ASN A 52 11.07 9.73 -6.04
C ASN A 52 10.74 11.23 -6.04
N GLU A 53 10.51 11.85 -4.87
CA GLU A 53 10.08 13.24 -4.76
C GLU A 53 8.76 13.56 -5.51
N GLU A 54 8.00 12.52 -5.88
CA GLU A 54 6.73 12.66 -6.60
C GLU A 54 5.56 13.05 -5.68
N MET A 55 5.75 12.94 -4.35
CA MET A 55 4.79 13.36 -3.33
C MET A 55 5.34 14.54 -2.54
N PHE A 56 5.39 15.73 -3.15
CA PHE A 56 5.63 16.96 -2.42
C PHE A 56 4.35 17.76 -2.23
N PHE A 57 4.10 18.18 -0.99
CA PHE A 57 3.20 19.23 -0.53
C PHE A 57 1.91 19.45 -1.35
N GLY A 58 0.81 18.95 -0.83
CA GLY A 58 -0.55 19.24 -1.33
C GLY A 58 -1.25 18.12 -2.08
N LYS A 59 -0.56 17.04 -2.46
CA LYS A 59 -1.17 15.87 -3.13
C LYS A 59 -1.55 14.71 -2.18
N GLY A 60 -1.30 14.87 -0.89
CA GLY A 60 -1.58 13.82 0.10
C GLY A 60 -3.07 13.53 0.30
N LYS A 61 -3.95 14.49 0.03
CA LYS A 61 -5.41 14.25 0.05
C LYS A 61 -5.85 13.13 -0.90
N GLU A 62 -5.02 12.80 -1.87
CA GLU A 62 -5.30 11.73 -2.85
C GLU A 62 -4.79 10.36 -2.41
N ALA A 63 -3.86 10.28 -1.43
CA ALA A 63 -3.23 9.00 -1.09
C ALA A 63 -4.23 7.97 -0.57
N PHE A 64 -5.07 8.35 0.39
CA PHE A 64 -6.10 7.46 0.92
C PHE A 64 -7.21 7.16 -0.10
N ALA A 65 -7.66 8.16 -0.84
CA ALA A 65 -8.64 7.96 -1.92
C ALA A 65 -8.09 7.01 -2.99
N ARG A 66 -6.79 7.11 -3.30
CA ARG A 66 -6.12 6.20 -4.22
C ARG A 66 -6.02 4.78 -3.67
N LEU A 67 -5.70 4.58 -2.39
CA LEU A 67 -5.76 3.26 -1.75
C LEU A 67 -7.13 2.62 -1.96
N GLN A 68 -8.18 3.38 -1.67
CA GLN A 68 -9.54 2.89 -1.79
C GLN A 68 -9.91 2.54 -3.24
N ALA A 69 -9.65 3.44 -4.18
CA ALA A 69 -9.99 3.26 -5.59
C ALA A 69 -9.17 2.14 -6.23
N TYR A 70 -7.84 2.21 -6.12
CA TYR A 70 -6.91 1.28 -6.75
C TYR A 70 -7.10 -0.17 -6.28
N HIS A 71 -7.42 -0.37 -5.00
CA HIS A 71 -7.59 -1.69 -4.41
C HIS A 71 -9.05 -2.11 -4.21
N HIS A 72 -10.02 -1.31 -4.67
CA HIS A 72 -11.46 -1.56 -4.49
C HIS A 72 -11.84 -1.80 -3.02
N LEU A 73 -11.37 -0.90 -2.12
CA LEU A 73 -11.58 -1.00 -0.68
C LEU A 73 -12.56 0.04 -0.12
N GLN A 74 -13.31 0.76 -0.97
CA GLN A 74 -14.17 1.87 -0.55
C GLN A 74 -15.14 1.50 0.56
N SER A 75 -15.76 0.31 0.48
CA SER A 75 -16.74 -0.17 1.46
C SER A 75 -16.12 -0.80 2.71
N TYR A 76 -14.78 -0.88 2.80
CA TYR A 76 -14.08 -1.56 3.90
C TYR A 76 -13.76 -0.63 5.06
N PHE A 77 -13.83 0.68 4.85
CA PHE A 77 -13.48 1.69 5.84
C PHE A 77 -14.69 2.26 6.53
N GLY A 78 -14.66 2.26 7.86
CA GLY A 78 -15.61 2.93 8.75
C GLY A 78 -14.95 4.04 9.55
N GLU A 79 -15.69 4.63 10.49
CA GLU A 79 -15.19 5.73 11.34
C GLU A 79 -14.01 5.31 12.21
N ASP A 80 -14.03 4.06 12.70
CA ASP A 80 -13.00 3.49 13.60
C ASP A 80 -11.88 2.76 12.84
N SER A 81 -11.86 2.85 11.51
CA SER A 81 -10.82 2.21 10.71
C SER A 81 -9.50 2.92 10.90
N MET A 82 -8.44 2.16 11.12
CA MET A 82 -7.09 2.70 11.35
C MET A 82 -6.05 1.89 10.58
N ILE A 83 -5.10 2.60 9.98
CA ILE A 83 -3.84 2.05 9.47
C ILE A 83 -2.69 2.76 10.16
N CYS A 84 -1.68 2.02 10.59
CA CYS A 84 -0.40 2.58 10.98
C CYS A 84 0.71 1.71 10.37
N TYR A 85 1.52 2.31 9.53
CA TYR A 85 2.64 1.69 8.84
C TYR A 85 3.96 2.34 9.25
N LEU A 86 4.89 1.53 9.69
CA LEU A 86 6.26 1.92 10.01
C LEU A 86 7.17 1.25 9.00
N GLY A 87 7.55 1.98 7.97
CA GLY A 87 8.45 1.51 6.92
C GLY A 87 9.90 1.86 7.18
N GLU A 88 10.75 1.56 6.22
CA GLU A 88 12.18 1.92 6.27
C GLU A 88 12.40 3.36 5.78
N ASN A 89 11.54 3.86 4.91
CA ASN A 89 11.66 5.17 4.28
C ASN A 89 10.53 6.14 4.63
N ILE A 90 9.44 5.66 5.19
CA ILE A 90 8.33 6.50 5.68
C ILE A 90 7.66 5.83 6.87
N ALA A 91 6.97 6.63 7.66
CA ALA A 91 5.90 6.14 8.49
C ALA A 91 4.60 6.85 8.10
N TYR A 92 3.51 6.09 8.03
CA TYR A 92 2.20 6.57 7.61
C TYR A 92 1.14 6.13 8.60
N ALA A 93 0.27 7.03 9.00
CA ALA A 93 -0.94 6.69 9.74
C ALA A 93 -2.17 7.31 9.10
N TYR A 94 -3.24 6.51 9.07
CA TYR A 94 -4.59 6.95 8.78
C TYR A 94 -5.47 6.76 10.01
N ASN A 95 -6.15 7.85 10.42
CA ASN A 95 -7.11 7.88 11.52
C ASN A 95 -6.52 7.35 12.85
N LEU A 96 -5.30 7.80 13.18
CA LEU A 96 -4.69 7.48 14.47
C LEU A 96 -5.48 8.18 15.59
N PRO A 97 -5.95 7.47 16.63
CA PRO A 97 -6.66 8.08 17.74
C PRO A 97 -5.82 9.18 18.41
N SER A 98 -6.45 10.29 18.79
CA SER A 98 -5.80 11.46 19.38
C SER A 98 -5.13 11.21 20.74
N ASP A 99 -5.56 10.15 21.42
CA ASP A 99 -4.97 9.67 22.69
C ASP A 99 -3.72 8.79 22.48
N LYS A 100 -3.40 8.48 21.21
CA LYS A 100 -2.23 7.66 20.84
C LYS A 100 -1.15 8.51 20.21
N THR A 101 0.05 8.35 20.72
CA THR A 101 1.25 8.84 20.06
C THR A 101 1.57 7.96 18.85
N PHE A 102 2.13 8.56 17.81
CA PHE A 102 2.65 7.79 16.68
C PHE A 102 3.74 6.83 17.20
N PRO A 103 3.67 5.52 16.90
CA PRO A 103 4.68 4.58 17.37
C PRO A 103 6.07 4.99 16.86
N ASP A 104 7.10 4.74 17.68
CA ASP A 104 8.47 5.03 17.30
C ASP A 104 8.85 4.23 16.02
N PRO A 105 9.22 4.92 14.93
CA PRO A 105 9.62 4.26 13.68
C PRO A 105 11.00 3.59 13.79
N GLY A 106 11.77 3.85 14.85
CA GLY A 106 13.12 3.33 15.04
C GLY A 106 14.19 4.03 14.19
N TRP A 107 13.87 5.21 13.63
CA TRP A 107 14.79 6.06 12.88
C TRP A 107 14.46 7.56 13.11
N GLU A 108 15.44 8.43 12.90
CA GLU A 108 15.25 9.86 13.04
C GLU A 108 14.48 10.44 11.85
N TYR A 109 13.53 11.33 12.13
CA TYR A 109 12.71 12.02 11.13
C TYR A 109 12.90 13.54 11.19
N ASP A 110 12.75 14.18 10.05
CA ASP A 110 12.89 15.63 9.92
C ASP A 110 11.61 16.38 10.25
N SER A 111 10.47 15.82 9.85
CA SER A 111 9.18 16.49 9.98
C SER A 111 8.02 15.50 10.14
N ILE A 112 7.00 16.01 10.83
CA ILE A 112 5.66 15.39 10.86
C ILE A 112 4.79 16.20 9.93
N GLU A 113 4.18 15.58 8.94
CA GLU A 113 3.27 16.22 8.02
C GLU A 113 1.85 15.68 8.20
N HIS A 114 0.91 16.58 8.45
CA HIS A 114 -0.52 16.29 8.48
C HIS A 114 -1.09 16.61 7.10
N LEU A 115 -1.35 15.57 6.30
CA LEU A 115 -1.93 15.74 4.97
C LEU A 115 -3.43 16.07 5.04
N THR A 116 -4.09 15.47 6.01
CA THR A 116 -5.49 15.73 6.36
C THR A 116 -5.65 15.60 7.87
N ASP A 117 -6.84 15.87 8.40
CA ASP A 117 -7.17 15.65 9.82
C ASP A 117 -7.00 14.18 10.24
N LYS A 118 -6.94 13.25 9.27
CA LYS A 118 -6.84 11.81 9.49
C LYS A 118 -5.53 11.19 9.02
N GLU A 119 -4.71 11.89 8.26
CA GLU A 119 -3.50 11.32 7.66
C GLU A 119 -2.23 12.03 8.13
N ILE A 120 -1.30 11.24 8.65
CA ILE A 120 -0.02 11.68 9.18
C ILE A 120 1.10 10.95 8.46
N PHE A 121 2.12 11.70 8.04
CA PHE A 121 3.37 11.17 7.49
C PHE A 121 4.57 11.62 8.32
N LEU A 122 5.54 10.72 8.46
CA LEU A 122 6.88 11.01 8.95
C LEU A 122 7.89 10.68 7.85
N TYR A 123 8.80 11.59 7.62
CA TYR A 123 9.85 11.46 6.60
C TYR A 123 11.22 11.29 7.26
N PRO A 124 12.05 10.32 6.82
CA PRO A 124 13.37 10.12 7.38
C PRO A 124 14.34 11.22 6.97
N LYS A 125 15.33 11.52 7.81
CA LYS A 125 16.43 12.44 7.52
C LYS A 125 17.35 11.96 6.40
N SER A 126 17.42 10.67 6.16
CA SER A 126 18.31 10.06 5.16
C SER A 126 17.50 9.36 4.08
N LYS A 127 17.85 9.57 2.80
CA LYS A 127 17.27 8.82 1.68
C LYS A 127 17.73 7.37 1.71
N VAL A 128 16.79 6.44 1.58
CA VAL A 128 17.05 4.99 1.49
C VAL A 128 16.52 4.43 0.17
N ILE A 129 16.95 3.24 -0.18
CA ILE A 129 16.82 2.53 -1.46
C ILE A 129 15.39 2.50 -2.02
N ASN A 130 15.25 2.76 -3.33
CA ASN A 130 13.98 2.73 -4.06
C ASN A 130 13.48 1.29 -4.33
N PRO A 131 12.47 0.78 -3.63
CA PRO A 131 11.94 -0.55 -3.90
C PRO A 131 11.06 -0.56 -5.17
N LYS A 132 11.20 -1.60 -6.00
CA LYS A 132 10.22 -1.87 -7.04
C LYS A 132 8.99 -2.52 -6.42
N VAL A 133 7.84 -1.88 -6.50
CA VAL A 133 6.58 -2.40 -5.96
C VAL A 133 5.69 -2.83 -7.12
N ILE A 134 5.22 -4.08 -7.07
CA ILE A 134 4.25 -4.63 -8.02
C ILE A 134 3.18 -5.36 -7.22
N TYR A 135 1.94 -4.98 -7.39
CA TYR A 135 0.79 -5.75 -6.90
C TYR A 135 0.36 -6.75 -7.97
N ILE A 136 0.29 -8.01 -7.62
CA ILE A 136 -0.19 -9.08 -8.51
C ILE A 136 -1.62 -9.43 -8.09
N PRO A 137 -2.65 -9.01 -8.85
CA PRO A 137 -4.04 -9.28 -8.54
C PRO A 137 -4.38 -10.77 -8.66
N ALA A 138 -5.47 -11.19 -8.03
CA ALA A 138 -5.94 -12.58 -8.12
C ALA A 138 -6.33 -12.98 -9.57
N GLU A 139 -6.74 -12.00 -10.34
CA GLU A 139 -7.16 -12.10 -11.75
C GLU A 139 -6.00 -12.36 -12.72
N ARG A 140 -4.76 -12.39 -12.24
CA ARG A 140 -3.55 -12.59 -13.08
C ARG A 140 -3.60 -13.80 -14.02
N ASN A 141 -4.39 -14.81 -13.69
CA ASN A 141 -4.55 -16.00 -14.54
C ASN A 141 -5.20 -15.68 -15.89
N PHE A 142 -5.99 -14.61 -15.99
CA PHE A 142 -6.59 -14.17 -17.25
C PHE A 142 -5.55 -13.70 -18.26
N VAL A 143 -4.39 -13.21 -17.79
CA VAL A 143 -3.30 -12.70 -18.65
C VAL A 143 -2.80 -13.75 -19.63
N SER A 144 -2.84 -15.02 -19.27
CA SER A 144 -2.39 -16.12 -20.12
C SER A 144 -3.48 -16.67 -21.06
N VAL A 145 -4.75 -16.35 -20.82
CA VAL A 145 -5.89 -17.03 -21.46
C VAL A 145 -6.73 -16.08 -22.31
N VAL A 146 -6.82 -14.80 -21.96
CA VAL A 146 -7.71 -13.85 -22.64
C VAL A 146 -6.93 -13.01 -23.65
N PRO A 147 -7.23 -13.14 -24.95
CA PRO A 147 -6.66 -12.24 -25.96
C PRO A 147 -7.21 -10.82 -25.80
N ASN A 148 -6.36 -9.82 -26.05
CA ASN A 148 -6.70 -8.39 -25.94
C ASN A 148 -7.16 -7.93 -24.54
N LEU A 149 -6.55 -8.48 -23.50
CA LEU A 149 -6.87 -8.20 -22.11
C LEU A 149 -6.82 -6.69 -21.76
N GLN A 150 -6.03 -5.89 -22.50
CA GLN A 150 -5.97 -4.44 -22.33
C GLN A 150 -7.35 -3.78 -22.37
N LYS A 151 -8.25 -4.23 -23.23
CA LYS A 151 -9.63 -3.70 -23.31
C LYS A 151 -10.47 -3.95 -22.06
N TYR A 152 -10.15 -5.02 -21.31
CA TYR A 152 -10.83 -5.37 -20.07
C TYR A 152 -10.19 -4.68 -18.86
N ALA A 153 -8.93 -4.28 -18.97
CA ALA A 153 -8.18 -3.61 -17.91
C ALA A 153 -8.35 -2.09 -17.91
N GLU A 154 -8.96 -1.50 -18.95
CA GLU A 154 -9.10 -0.03 -19.10
C GLU A 154 -9.78 0.65 -17.91
N ASN A 155 -10.59 -0.09 -17.14
CA ASN A 155 -11.29 0.41 -15.95
C ASN A 155 -10.75 -0.17 -14.62
N ASP A 156 -9.62 -0.89 -14.65
CA ASP A 156 -9.01 -1.48 -13.46
C ASP A 156 -7.51 -1.20 -13.43
N ASP A 157 -7.12 -0.19 -12.65
CA ASP A 157 -5.74 0.26 -12.53
C ASP A 157 -4.78 -0.83 -12.04
N ASN A 158 -5.24 -1.73 -11.15
CA ASN A 158 -4.41 -2.84 -10.66
C ASN A 158 -4.08 -3.82 -11.78
N LEU A 159 -5.10 -4.17 -12.56
CA LEU A 159 -4.92 -5.10 -13.67
C LEU A 159 -4.08 -4.49 -14.77
N MET A 160 -4.25 -3.20 -15.05
CA MET A 160 -3.46 -2.47 -16.04
C MET A 160 -1.99 -2.39 -15.61
N ASP A 161 -1.69 -2.00 -14.40
CA ASP A 161 -0.31 -1.94 -13.87
C ASP A 161 0.37 -3.32 -13.91
N PHE A 162 -0.37 -4.37 -13.57
CA PHE A 162 0.13 -5.73 -13.67
C PHE A 162 0.43 -6.13 -15.13
N LEU A 163 -0.46 -5.80 -16.07
CA LEU A 163 -0.28 -6.10 -17.49
C LEU A 163 0.97 -5.40 -18.07
N LEU A 164 1.14 -4.13 -17.75
CA LEU A 164 2.31 -3.36 -18.20
C LEU A 164 3.61 -3.97 -17.66
N SER A 165 3.65 -4.29 -16.36
CA SER A 165 4.81 -4.94 -15.74
C SER A 165 5.09 -6.32 -16.33
N TRP A 166 4.06 -7.09 -16.66
CA TRP A 166 4.19 -8.40 -17.27
C TRP A 166 4.69 -8.30 -18.73
N GLN A 167 4.23 -7.31 -19.49
CA GLN A 167 4.72 -7.05 -20.84
C GLN A 167 6.21 -6.66 -20.84
N GLU A 168 6.62 -5.78 -19.93
CA GLU A 168 8.03 -5.44 -19.74
C GLU A 168 8.88 -6.68 -19.44
N ALA A 169 8.44 -7.52 -18.50
CA ALA A 169 9.14 -8.75 -18.16
C ALA A 169 9.27 -9.71 -19.35
N ARG A 170 8.23 -9.83 -20.18
CA ARG A 170 8.29 -10.64 -21.42
C ARG A 170 9.30 -10.11 -22.43
N LEU A 171 9.42 -8.80 -22.57
CA LEU A 171 10.40 -8.20 -23.48
C LEU A 171 11.83 -8.46 -23.00
N LEU A 172 12.06 -8.42 -21.68
CA LEU A 172 13.38 -8.71 -21.09
C LEU A 172 13.76 -10.20 -21.17
N LEU A 173 12.78 -11.09 -21.18
CA LEU A 173 12.98 -12.56 -21.26
C LEU A 173 13.03 -13.08 -22.72
N ARG A 174 12.81 -12.25 -23.71
CA ARG A 174 13.04 -12.58 -25.12
C ARG A 174 14.53 -12.37 -25.47
N LEU A 175 15.34 -13.20 -24.87
CA LEU A 175 16.70 -13.48 -25.33
C LEU A 175 16.69 -14.65 -26.30
#